data_d2349d5553f0ea88c0cf2b7c9fb382d8
#
_entry.id   d2349d5553f0ea88c0cf2b7c9fb382d8
#
_cell.length_a   1.000
_cell.length_b   1.000
_cell.length_c   1.000
_cell.angle_alpha   90.00
_cell.angle_beta   90.00
_cell.angle_gamma   90.00
#
_symmetry.space_group_name_H-M   'P 1'
#
loop_
_entity.id
_entity.type
_entity.pdbx_description
1 polymer ?
#
loop_
_entity_poly.entity_id
_entity_poly.type
_entity_poly.pdbx_seq_one_letter_code
_entity_poly.pdbx_strand_id
1 'polypeptide(L)'
;MKWEQKKMKQLINKYIEKIIFDQKTLESKIKELATWVNQTYKNNNNLIVIGLLKGSFPFMAQLIKDIDIDFIIDFMTVSSYNGDLRTSGSVKVILDLANDIMNKDVLIVEDIVDTGKTMHKVIDLLKSRNPKSLKVITLLNKPSGRQIAFEPDKYGFLIENEFVVGFGFDYKEKLRQLPFIGILKKEFIK
;
A
#
# COMPACT_ATOMS: atom_id res chain seq x y z
N MET A 1 -25.91 -12.45 7.45
CA MET A 1 -25.15 -12.61 8.71
C MET A 1 -24.62 -14.03 8.95
N LYS A 2 -25.42 -15.04 9.27
CA LYS A 2 -24.89 -16.41 9.58
C LYS A 2 -24.14 -17.09 8.41
N TRP A 3 -24.57 -16.89 7.17
CA TRP A 3 -23.94 -17.48 5.99
C TRP A 3 -22.57 -16.84 5.67
N GLU A 4 -22.46 -15.53 5.79
CA GLU A 4 -21.22 -14.77 5.62
C GLU A 4 -20.17 -15.16 6.65
N GLN A 5 -20.57 -15.28 7.92
CA GLN A 5 -19.69 -15.74 9.01
C GLN A 5 -19.16 -17.16 8.75
N LYS A 6 -19.99 -18.07 8.23
CA LYS A 6 -19.59 -19.44 7.90
C LYS A 6 -18.56 -19.46 6.77
N LYS A 7 -18.79 -18.68 5.72
CA LYS A 7 -17.86 -18.57 4.57
C LYS A 7 -16.52 -17.95 4.99
N MET A 8 -16.55 -16.89 5.78
CA MET A 8 -15.36 -16.26 6.34
C MET A 8 -14.55 -17.25 7.18
N LYS A 9 -15.20 -17.98 8.08
CA LYS A 9 -14.56 -19.01 8.91
C LYS A 9 -13.89 -20.11 8.07
N GLN A 10 -14.51 -20.53 6.96
CA GLN A 10 -13.93 -21.50 6.05
C GLN A 10 -12.65 -20.97 5.36
N LEU A 11 -12.64 -19.70 4.90
CA LEU A 11 -11.45 -19.08 4.32
C LEU A 11 -10.32 -18.96 5.32
N ILE A 12 -10.62 -18.51 6.55
CA ILE A 12 -9.64 -18.42 7.63
C ILE A 12 -9.03 -19.80 7.89
N ASN A 13 -9.85 -20.80 8.16
CA ASN A 13 -9.36 -22.15 8.47
C ASN A 13 -8.53 -22.76 7.35
N LYS A 14 -8.86 -22.45 6.07
CA LYS A 14 -8.15 -22.98 4.92
C LYS A 14 -6.80 -22.32 4.70
N TYR A 15 -6.74 -20.98 4.73
CA TYR A 15 -5.58 -20.25 4.21
C TYR A 15 -4.74 -19.58 5.28
N ILE A 16 -5.33 -19.23 6.43
CA ILE A 16 -4.71 -18.37 7.43
C ILE A 16 -4.07 -19.22 8.53
N GLU A 17 -2.78 -19.00 8.75
CA GLU A 17 -2.05 -19.59 9.88
C GLU A 17 -2.36 -18.81 11.15
N LYS A 18 -2.25 -17.48 11.07
CA LYS A 18 -2.44 -16.57 12.20
C LYS A 18 -2.94 -15.20 11.70
N ILE A 19 -3.91 -14.61 12.38
CA ILE A 19 -4.27 -13.20 12.20
C ILE A 19 -3.27 -12.37 13.01
N ILE A 20 -2.59 -11.43 12.35
CA ILE A 20 -1.60 -10.55 12.99
C ILE A 20 -2.16 -9.16 13.30
N PHE A 21 -3.06 -8.65 12.46
CA PHE A 21 -3.77 -7.39 12.71
C PHE A 21 -5.25 -7.59 12.39
N ASP A 22 -6.09 -7.49 13.42
CA ASP A 22 -7.54 -7.51 13.26
C ASP A 22 -8.07 -6.17 12.73
N GLN A 23 -9.34 -6.13 12.36
CA GLN A 23 -9.98 -4.97 11.79
C GLN A 23 -9.87 -3.73 12.71
N LYS A 24 -10.10 -3.90 14.00
CA LYS A 24 -10.07 -2.80 14.98
C LYS A 24 -8.66 -2.20 15.12
N THR A 25 -7.65 -3.05 15.13
CA THR A 25 -6.24 -2.65 15.17
C THR A 25 -5.85 -1.86 13.93
N LEU A 26 -6.30 -2.33 12.75
CA LEU A 26 -6.07 -1.63 11.47
C LEU A 26 -6.75 -0.26 11.45
N GLU A 27 -8.03 -0.19 11.83
CA GLU A 27 -8.79 1.07 11.88
C GLU A 27 -8.13 2.11 12.80
N SER A 28 -7.71 1.69 13.99
CA SER A 28 -7.02 2.57 14.94
C SER A 28 -5.70 3.10 14.37
N LYS A 29 -4.89 2.22 13.77
CA LYS A 29 -3.60 2.60 13.19
C LYS A 29 -3.77 3.51 11.98
N ILE A 30 -4.73 3.26 11.12
CA ILE A 30 -5.00 4.10 9.95
C ILE A 30 -5.43 5.50 10.37
N LYS A 31 -6.21 5.63 11.45
CA LYS A 31 -6.56 6.93 12.02
C LYS A 31 -5.34 7.71 12.55
N GLU A 32 -4.38 7.03 13.18
CA GLU A 32 -3.08 7.64 13.55
C GLU A 32 -2.31 8.12 12.31
N LEU A 33 -2.33 7.34 11.22
CA LEU A 33 -1.68 7.71 9.98
C LEU A 33 -2.36 8.91 9.31
N ALA A 34 -3.69 8.99 9.32
CA ALA A 34 -4.44 10.15 8.83
C ALA A 34 -4.10 11.42 9.65
N THR A 35 -3.96 11.29 10.97
CA THR A 35 -3.50 12.39 11.83
C THR A 35 -2.13 12.92 11.40
N TRP A 36 -1.20 12.02 11.06
CA TRP A 36 0.11 12.42 10.54
C TRP A 36 -0.01 13.16 9.19
N VAL A 37 -0.90 12.71 8.29
CA VAL A 37 -1.15 13.40 7.01
C VAL A 37 -1.68 14.81 7.25
N ASN A 38 -2.70 14.97 8.12
CA ASN A 38 -3.29 16.25 8.48
C ASN A 38 -2.25 17.23 9.05
N GLN A 39 -1.36 16.74 9.92
CA GLN A 39 -0.28 17.56 10.48
C GLN A 39 0.78 17.94 9.43
N THR A 40 1.17 17.00 8.57
CA THR A 40 2.21 17.18 7.55
C THR A 40 1.79 18.20 6.50
N TYR A 41 0.51 18.22 6.14
CA TYR A 41 -0.03 19.04 5.05
C TYR A 41 -1.01 20.13 5.53
N LYS A 42 -0.96 20.50 6.81
CA LYS A 42 -1.93 21.38 7.49
C LYS A 42 -2.29 22.68 6.76
N ASN A 43 -1.44 23.27 5.99
CA ASN A 43 -1.69 24.53 5.28
C ASN A 43 -1.57 24.32 3.76
N ASN A 44 -1.80 23.12 3.30
CA ASN A 44 -1.65 22.74 1.92
C ASN A 44 -3.01 22.67 1.22
N ASN A 45 -3.11 23.27 0.05
CA ASN A 45 -4.31 23.25 -0.79
C ASN A 45 -4.06 22.60 -2.16
N ASN A 46 -2.91 21.96 -2.35
CA ASN A 46 -2.48 21.36 -3.62
C ASN A 46 -1.98 19.93 -3.45
N LEU A 47 -2.52 19.20 -2.45
CA LEU A 47 -2.14 17.80 -2.20
C LEU A 47 -2.80 16.86 -3.21
N ILE A 48 -2.00 15.98 -3.80
CA ILE A 48 -2.48 14.82 -4.56
C ILE A 48 -2.09 13.55 -3.81
N VAL A 49 -3.09 12.74 -3.46
CA VAL A 49 -2.93 11.45 -2.79
C VAL A 49 -3.03 10.35 -3.84
N ILE A 50 -1.96 9.62 -4.05
CA ILE A 50 -1.83 8.61 -5.11
C ILE A 50 -1.83 7.22 -4.49
N GLY A 51 -2.85 6.40 -4.79
CA GLY A 51 -2.89 5.00 -4.39
C GLY A 51 -2.21 4.10 -5.43
N LEU A 52 -1.26 3.26 -5.02
CA LEU A 52 -0.68 2.25 -5.90
C LEU A 52 -1.55 0.99 -5.90
N LEU A 53 -2.26 0.78 -7.01
CA LEU A 53 -3.18 -0.34 -7.15
C LEU A 53 -2.43 -1.66 -7.39
N LYS A 54 -2.97 -2.80 -6.91
CA LYS A 54 -4.33 -3.01 -6.34
C LYS A 54 -4.32 -3.04 -4.79
N GLY A 55 -3.17 -3.36 -4.18
CA GLY A 55 -3.07 -3.68 -2.75
C GLY A 55 -3.40 -2.52 -1.83
N SER A 56 -2.99 -1.31 -2.19
CA SER A 56 -3.22 -0.11 -1.38
C SER A 56 -4.69 0.32 -1.28
N PHE A 57 -5.59 -0.21 -2.14
CA PHE A 57 -6.97 0.28 -2.25
C PHE A 57 -7.75 0.28 -0.91
N PRO A 58 -7.80 -0.81 -0.11
CA PRO A 58 -8.51 -0.79 1.16
C PRO A 58 -7.90 0.16 2.18
N PHE A 59 -6.56 0.24 2.22
CA PHE A 59 -5.84 1.16 3.09
C PHE A 59 -6.16 2.62 2.72
N MET A 60 -6.01 2.98 1.46
CA MET A 60 -6.32 4.31 0.97
C MET A 60 -7.78 4.70 1.23
N ALA A 61 -8.73 3.80 0.95
CA ALA A 61 -10.15 4.05 1.15
C ALA A 61 -10.52 4.32 2.63
N GLN A 62 -9.79 3.73 3.58
CA GLN A 62 -9.96 4.05 4.99
C GLN A 62 -9.21 5.32 5.40
N LEU A 63 -7.98 5.50 4.94
CA LEU A 63 -7.13 6.64 5.28
C LEU A 63 -7.78 7.98 4.93
N ILE A 64 -8.33 8.09 3.72
CA ILE A 64 -8.90 9.36 3.22
C ILE A 64 -10.15 9.83 3.98
N LYS A 65 -10.83 8.95 4.71
CA LYS A 65 -12.02 9.31 5.50
C LYS A 65 -11.70 10.18 6.72
N ASP A 66 -10.46 10.10 7.20
CA ASP A 66 -9.98 10.82 8.39
C ASP A 66 -8.98 11.92 8.01
N ILE A 67 -8.86 12.28 6.72
CA ILE A 67 -8.07 13.43 6.25
C ILE A 67 -8.96 14.66 6.22
N ASP A 68 -8.56 15.72 6.97
CA ASP A 68 -9.34 16.93 7.19
C ASP A 68 -8.97 18.10 6.26
N ILE A 69 -8.02 17.89 5.36
CA ILE A 69 -7.54 18.92 4.42
C ILE A 69 -8.05 18.63 3.00
N ASP A 70 -8.06 19.64 2.14
CA ASP A 70 -8.40 19.45 0.72
C ASP A 70 -7.33 18.68 -0.03
N PHE A 71 -7.73 17.71 -0.82
CA PHE A 71 -6.83 16.91 -1.64
C PHE A 71 -7.53 16.32 -2.87
N ILE A 72 -6.72 15.97 -3.87
CA ILE A 72 -7.16 15.22 -5.05
C ILE A 72 -6.75 13.77 -4.88
N ILE A 73 -7.60 12.83 -5.27
CA ILE A 73 -7.30 11.40 -5.31
C ILE A 73 -6.87 11.03 -6.73
N ASP A 74 -5.80 10.25 -6.84
CA ASP A 74 -5.40 9.63 -8.09
C ASP A 74 -4.90 8.20 -7.85
N PHE A 75 -4.77 7.43 -8.93
CA PHE A 75 -4.32 6.04 -8.86
C PHE A 75 -3.27 5.76 -9.91
N MET A 76 -2.33 4.91 -9.56
CA MET A 76 -1.32 4.40 -10.48
C MET A 76 -1.21 2.88 -10.35
N THR A 77 -0.96 2.20 -11.46
CA THR A 77 -0.62 0.78 -11.44
C THR A 77 0.70 0.57 -12.15
N VAL A 78 1.62 -0.05 -11.46
CA VAL A 78 2.93 -0.43 -12.01
C VAL A 78 3.12 -1.94 -11.88
N SER A 79 3.73 -2.57 -12.87
CA SER A 79 4.16 -3.95 -12.78
C SER A 79 5.68 -4.05 -12.75
N SER A 80 6.19 -4.90 -11.83
CA SER A 80 7.58 -5.36 -11.93
C SER A 80 7.67 -6.35 -13.08
N TYR A 81 8.36 -5.98 -14.14
CA TYR A 81 8.59 -6.88 -15.27
C TYR A 81 9.61 -7.95 -14.85
N ASN A 82 9.13 -9.18 -14.62
CA ASN A 82 9.96 -10.36 -14.37
C ASN A 82 10.17 -11.15 -15.68
N GLY A 83 10.68 -10.51 -16.72
CA GLY A 83 10.86 -11.21 -17.99
C GLY A 83 11.64 -10.39 -19.02
N ASP A 84 12.86 -10.71 -19.16
CA ASP A 84 13.91 -10.54 -20.16
C ASP A 84 15.17 -9.86 -19.62
N LEU A 85 16.26 -10.61 -19.69
CA LEU A 85 17.63 -10.22 -19.32
C LEU A 85 18.22 -9.06 -20.16
N ARG A 86 17.43 -8.40 -21.00
CA ARG A 86 17.93 -7.41 -21.99
C ARG A 86 17.29 -6.00 -21.93
N THR A 87 16.32 -5.74 -21.05
CA THR A 87 15.78 -4.39 -20.91
C THR A 87 16.05 -3.84 -19.52
N SER A 88 16.74 -2.71 -19.50
CA SER A 88 17.08 -1.86 -18.36
C SER A 88 15.91 -1.74 -17.36
N GLY A 89 15.79 -2.62 -16.38
CA GLY A 89 15.07 -2.47 -15.11
C GLY A 89 13.85 -1.54 -15.03
N SER A 90 13.19 -1.17 -16.13
CA SER A 90 12.09 -0.23 -16.15
C SER A 90 10.81 -0.85 -15.58
N VAL A 91 10.10 -0.09 -14.74
CA VAL A 91 8.72 -0.41 -14.34
C VAL A 91 7.82 -0.16 -15.54
N LYS A 92 6.97 -1.14 -15.88
CA LYS A 92 5.90 -0.89 -16.84
C LYS A 92 4.75 -0.20 -16.12
N VAL A 93 4.44 1.03 -16.51
CA VAL A 93 3.23 1.72 -16.09
C VAL A 93 2.05 1.09 -16.85
N ILE A 94 1.09 0.53 -16.12
CA ILE A 94 -0.14 -0.06 -16.67
C ILE A 94 -1.27 0.97 -16.67
N LEU A 95 -1.40 1.72 -15.56
CA LEU A 95 -2.29 2.86 -15.39
C LEU A 95 -1.46 4.04 -14.91
N ASP A 96 -1.48 5.13 -15.64
CA ASP A 96 -0.81 6.36 -15.25
C ASP A 96 -1.78 7.34 -14.60
N LEU A 97 -1.21 8.37 -13.94
CA LEU A 97 -1.97 9.41 -13.27
C LEU A 97 -2.87 10.18 -14.27
N ALA A 98 -4.07 10.48 -13.83
CA ALA A 98 -5.00 11.34 -14.57
C ALA A 98 -4.68 12.83 -14.37
N ASN A 99 -4.02 13.18 -13.26
CA ASN A 99 -3.72 14.55 -12.89
C ASN A 99 -2.23 14.89 -13.10
N ASP A 100 -1.96 16.14 -13.52
CA ASP A 100 -0.60 16.67 -13.54
C ASP A 100 -0.15 16.96 -12.09
N ILE A 101 1.05 16.47 -11.75
CA ILE A 101 1.65 16.63 -10.43
C ILE A 101 2.74 17.71 -10.36
N MET A 102 3.00 18.42 -11.48
CA MET A 102 3.99 19.49 -11.51
C MET A 102 3.65 20.57 -10.46
N ASN A 103 4.64 20.91 -9.64
CA ASN A 103 4.50 21.89 -8.53
C ASN A 103 3.41 21.54 -7.49
N LYS A 104 2.93 20.29 -7.43
CA LYS A 104 1.99 19.79 -6.43
C LYS A 104 2.72 19.05 -5.31
N ASP A 105 2.13 19.05 -4.13
CA ASP A 105 2.56 18.15 -3.07
C ASP A 105 1.94 16.76 -3.30
N VAL A 106 2.75 15.72 -3.26
CA VAL A 106 2.35 14.34 -3.60
C VAL A 106 2.54 13.44 -2.40
N LEU A 107 1.50 12.68 -2.05
CA LEU A 107 1.53 11.61 -1.07
C LEU A 107 1.23 10.28 -1.76
N ILE A 108 2.22 9.39 -1.82
CA ILE A 108 2.03 8.01 -2.29
C ILE A 108 1.52 7.16 -1.14
N VAL A 109 0.44 6.42 -1.38
CA VAL A 109 -0.16 5.45 -0.45
C VAL A 109 0.09 4.05 -0.98
N GLU A 110 0.84 3.26 -0.20
CA GLU A 110 1.24 1.89 -0.51
C GLU A 110 0.77 0.92 0.56
N ASP A 111 0.47 -0.31 0.19
CA ASP A 111 0.11 -1.35 1.15
C ASP A 111 1.32 -1.86 1.92
N ILE A 112 2.42 -2.18 1.23
CA ILE A 112 3.65 -2.71 1.83
C ILE A 112 4.90 -2.20 1.11
N VAL A 113 5.89 -1.82 1.88
CA VAL A 113 7.25 -1.65 1.39
C VAL A 113 8.09 -2.86 1.82
N ASP A 114 8.34 -3.78 0.88
CA ASP A 114 9.14 -5.00 1.06
C ASP A 114 10.55 -4.78 0.51
N THR A 115 10.84 -5.17 -0.71
CA THR A 115 12.20 -5.06 -1.31
C THR A 115 12.66 -3.62 -1.57
N GLY A 116 11.75 -2.67 -1.62
CA GLY A 116 12.00 -1.28 -1.99
C GLY A 116 12.10 -1.02 -3.50
N LYS A 117 12.19 -2.06 -4.33
CA LYS A 117 12.37 -1.92 -5.79
C LYS A 117 11.25 -1.16 -6.48
N THR A 118 10.00 -1.49 -6.15
CA THR A 118 8.82 -0.82 -6.73
C THR A 118 8.82 0.65 -6.35
N MET A 119 9.00 0.95 -5.07
CA MET A 119 8.98 2.32 -4.57
C MET A 119 10.10 3.17 -5.17
N HIS A 120 11.32 2.65 -5.24
CA HIS A 120 12.44 3.37 -5.85
C HIS A 120 12.09 3.82 -7.28
N LYS A 121 11.58 2.92 -8.10
CA LYS A 121 11.22 3.21 -9.49
C LYS A 121 10.01 4.16 -9.62
N VAL A 122 8.99 3.99 -8.79
CA VAL A 122 7.83 4.89 -8.77
C VAL A 122 8.25 6.31 -8.37
N ILE A 123 9.10 6.42 -7.36
CA ILE A 123 9.64 7.71 -6.91
C ILE A 123 10.44 8.39 -8.01
N ASP A 124 11.33 7.67 -8.69
CA ASP A 124 12.13 8.24 -9.78
C ASP A 124 11.23 8.73 -10.93
N LEU A 125 10.23 7.93 -11.31
CA LEU A 125 9.25 8.30 -12.33
C LEU A 125 8.46 9.56 -11.93
N LEU A 126 7.95 9.62 -10.69
CA LEU A 126 7.17 10.76 -10.25
C LEU A 126 8.03 12.00 -10.04
N LYS A 127 9.27 11.86 -9.56
CA LYS A 127 10.23 12.97 -9.45
C LYS A 127 10.56 13.60 -10.80
N SER A 128 10.62 12.81 -11.88
CA SER A 128 10.85 13.35 -13.23
C SER A 128 9.73 14.27 -13.73
N ARG A 129 8.56 14.27 -13.07
CA ARG A 129 7.42 15.14 -13.33
C ARG A 129 7.42 16.42 -12.49
N ASN A 130 8.52 16.71 -11.78
CA ASN A 130 8.75 17.91 -11.00
C ASN A 130 7.64 18.25 -9.96
N PRO A 131 7.23 17.30 -9.08
CA PRO A 131 6.36 17.64 -7.96
C PRO A 131 7.09 18.61 -7.02
N LYS A 132 6.33 19.44 -6.28
CA LYS A 132 6.88 20.33 -5.25
C LYS A 132 7.45 19.53 -4.06
N SER A 133 6.74 18.50 -3.65
CA SER A 133 7.22 17.50 -2.68
C SER A 133 6.66 16.12 -3.01
N LEU A 134 7.36 15.08 -2.53
CA LEU A 134 6.91 13.70 -2.69
C LEU A 134 7.22 12.95 -1.41
N LYS A 135 6.17 12.40 -0.78
CA LYS A 135 6.25 11.58 0.42
C LYS A 135 5.56 10.24 0.22
N VAL A 136 5.96 9.26 1.02
CA VAL A 136 5.42 7.90 0.98
C VAL A 136 4.90 7.51 2.35
N ILE A 137 3.64 7.06 2.36
CA ILE A 137 3.03 6.41 3.52
C ILE A 137 2.70 4.96 3.16
N THR A 138 3.02 4.03 4.05
CA THR A 138 2.71 2.61 3.84
C THR A 138 2.03 2.01 5.06
N LEU A 139 1.13 1.05 4.84
CA LEU A 139 0.50 0.34 5.95
C LEU A 139 1.49 -0.62 6.61
N LEU A 140 2.23 -1.39 5.82
CA LEU A 140 3.24 -2.32 6.32
C LEU A 140 4.65 -1.92 5.86
N ASN A 141 5.62 -1.91 6.77
CA ASN A 141 7.03 -1.81 6.47
C ASN A 141 7.74 -3.12 6.84
N LYS A 142 8.47 -3.70 5.87
CA LYS A 142 9.17 -4.99 6.01
C LYS A 142 10.66 -4.80 5.71
N PRO A 143 11.44 -4.21 6.62
CA PRO A 143 12.84 -3.88 6.36
C PRO A 143 13.73 -5.12 6.16
N SER A 144 13.37 -6.28 6.72
CA SER A 144 14.10 -7.53 6.53
C SER A 144 14.12 -8.04 5.07
N GLY A 145 13.15 -7.61 4.24
CA GLY A 145 13.10 -7.93 2.80
C GLY A 145 13.81 -6.93 1.90
N ARG A 146 14.40 -5.86 2.48
CA ARG A 146 14.94 -4.73 1.73
C ARG A 146 16.14 -5.12 0.85
N GLN A 147 16.07 -4.80 -0.43
CA GLN A 147 17.14 -4.99 -1.42
C GLN A 147 17.68 -3.66 -1.95
N ILE A 148 16.87 -2.61 -1.92
CA ILE A 148 17.24 -1.23 -2.25
C ILE A 148 16.99 -0.38 -1.01
N ALA A 149 17.97 0.42 -0.59
CA ALA A 149 17.83 1.32 0.54
C ALA A 149 16.69 2.31 0.30
N PHE A 150 15.64 2.15 1.08
CA PHE A 150 14.46 3.01 1.05
C PHE A 150 13.71 2.90 2.37
N GLU A 151 13.33 4.05 2.93
CA GLU A 151 12.44 4.12 4.09
C GLU A 151 11.23 5.00 3.76
N PRO A 152 9.99 4.56 4.04
CA PRO A 152 8.81 5.39 3.90
C PRO A 152 8.83 6.54 4.91
N ASP A 153 8.27 7.70 4.54
CA ASP A 153 8.15 8.85 5.44
C ASP A 153 7.29 8.54 6.68
N LYS A 154 6.32 7.64 6.51
CA LYS A 154 5.48 7.13 7.59
C LYS A 154 5.01 5.71 7.29
N TYR A 155 4.90 4.88 8.32
CA TYR A 155 4.32 3.55 8.20
C TYR A 155 3.42 3.20 9.39
N GLY A 156 2.52 2.24 9.18
CA GLY A 156 1.62 1.74 10.21
C GLY A 156 2.29 0.73 11.11
N PHE A 157 2.77 -0.37 10.54
CA PHE A 157 3.33 -1.49 11.29
C PHE A 157 4.65 -1.96 10.69
N LEU A 158 5.57 -2.37 11.55
CA LEU A 158 6.73 -3.19 11.16
C LEU A 158 6.31 -4.65 11.17
N ILE A 159 6.74 -5.40 10.16
CA ILE A 159 6.51 -6.85 10.11
C ILE A 159 7.80 -7.61 9.77
N GLU A 160 7.86 -8.84 10.22
CA GLU A 160 8.92 -9.78 9.88
C GLU A 160 8.76 -10.33 8.45
N ASN A 161 9.66 -11.23 8.03
CA ASN A 161 9.63 -11.82 6.69
C ASN A 161 8.55 -12.88 6.53
N GLU A 162 7.28 -12.44 6.63
CA GLU A 162 6.09 -13.27 6.50
C GLU A 162 5.35 -12.98 5.20
N PHE A 163 4.63 -13.99 4.69
CA PHE A 163 3.71 -13.80 3.57
C PHE A 163 2.32 -13.47 4.10
N VAL A 164 1.90 -12.22 3.89
CA VAL A 164 0.65 -11.70 4.43
C VAL A 164 -0.46 -11.66 3.38
N VAL A 165 -1.70 -11.81 3.82
CA VAL A 165 -2.92 -11.73 3.01
C VAL A 165 -4.03 -11.04 3.76
N GLY A 166 -5.01 -10.52 3.01
CA GLY A 166 -6.14 -9.77 3.56
C GLY A 166 -5.91 -8.26 3.56
N PHE A 167 -6.96 -7.49 3.68
CA PHE A 167 -6.94 -6.02 3.68
C PHE A 167 -6.12 -5.42 2.52
N GLY A 168 -6.37 -5.92 1.30
CA GLY A 168 -5.64 -5.53 0.09
C GLY A 168 -4.58 -6.53 -0.36
N PHE A 169 -3.89 -7.19 0.58
CA PHE A 169 -2.89 -8.22 0.28
C PHE A 169 -3.52 -9.47 -0.29
N ASP A 170 -2.86 -10.09 -1.26
CA ASP A 170 -3.41 -11.22 -1.99
C ASP A 170 -2.57 -12.49 -1.93
N TYR A 171 -3.26 -13.58 -2.23
CA TYR A 171 -2.68 -14.83 -2.70
C TYR A 171 -3.36 -15.23 -4.01
N LYS A 172 -2.61 -15.20 -5.12
CA LYS A 172 -3.11 -15.53 -6.47
C LYS A 172 -4.37 -14.72 -6.83
N GLU A 173 -4.32 -13.41 -6.64
CA GLU A 173 -5.40 -12.42 -6.87
C GLU A 173 -6.64 -12.62 -5.96
N LYS A 174 -6.56 -13.40 -4.90
CA LYS A 174 -7.65 -13.69 -3.96
C LYS A 174 -7.30 -13.22 -2.56
N LEU A 175 -8.29 -13.21 -1.67
CA LEU A 175 -8.18 -12.89 -0.24
C LEU A 175 -8.04 -11.40 0.10
N ARG A 176 -7.95 -10.48 -0.88
CA ARG A 176 -7.85 -9.03 -0.63
C ARG A 176 -9.01 -8.46 0.17
N GLN A 177 -10.19 -9.12 0.12
CA GLN A 177 -11.42 -8.68 0.79
C GLN A 177 -11.49 -9.00 2.28
N LEU A 178 -10.54 -9.76 2.84
CA LEU A 178 -10.55 -10.06 4.28
C LEU A 178 -10.38 -8.78 5.10
N PRO A 179 -11.17 -8.55 6.17
CA PRO A 179 -11.12 -7.30 6.94
C PRO A 179 -9.95 -7.21 7.94
N PHE A 180 -9.01 -8.12 7.84
CA PHE A 180 -7.84 -8.25 8.70
C PHE A 180 -6.61 -8.61 7.88
N ILE A 181 -5.42 -8.53 8.48
CA ILE A 181 -4.18 -9.05 7.89
C ILE A 181 -3.78 -10.33 8.62
N GLY A 182 -3.58 -11.40 7.87
CA GLY A 182 -3.14 -12.69 8.38
C GLY A 182 -1.94 -13.24 7.64
N ILE A 183 -1.20 -14.14 8.29
CA ILE A 183 -0.11 -14.90 7.70
C ILE A 183 -0.69 -16.05 6.89
N LEU A 184 -0.25 -16.20 5.65
CA LEU A 184 -0.62 -17.33 4.79
C LEU A 184 0.05 -18.60 5.29
N LYS A 185 -0.69 -19.73 5.34
CA LYS A 185 -0.11 -21.02 5.72
C LYS A 185 1.01 -21.43 4.76
N LYS A 186 2.09 -22.00 5.30
CA LYS A 186 3.32 -22.36 4.58
C LYS A 186 3.07 -23.33 3.42
N GLU A 187 2.07 -24.19 3.51
CA GLU A 187 1.69 -25.14 2.45
C GLU A 187 1.27 -24.48 1.12
N PHE A 188 0.88 -23.18 1.16
CA PHE A 188 0.52 -22.39 -0.02
C PHE A 188 1.67 -21.54 -0.56
N ILE A 189 2.76 -21.38 0.20
CA ILE A 189 3.96 -20.64 -0.22
C ILE A 189 4.88 -21.62 -0.93
N LYS A 190 4.83 -21.65 -2.27
CA LYS A 190 5.71 -22.46 -3.11
C LYS A 190 6.66 -21.58 -3.88
#